data_f827bbbb89d686c3e60aadd271f4c484
#
_entry.id   f827bbbb89d686c3e60aadd271f4c484
#
_cell.length_a   1.000
_cell.length_b   1.000
_cell.length_c   1.000
_cell.angle_alpha   90.00
_cell.angle_beta   90.00
_cell.angle_gamma   90.00
#
_symmetry.space_group_name_H-M   'P 1'
#
loop_
_entity.id
_entity.type
_entity.pdbx_description
1 polymer ?
#
loop_
_entity_poly.entity_id
_entity_poly.type
_entity_poly.pdbx_seq_one_letter_code
_entity_poly.pdbx_strand_id
1 'polypeptide(L)'
;MNAAKVLDELKRRFPNEPEYHQAVEEVLGTIEEEYNKHPEFDKVNLIERLCIPDRVYQFRVTWMDDKGNIRTNMGYRVQHNNAIGPYKGGIRFHSSVNLGILKFLAFEQTFKNSLTTLPMGGGKGGSDFSPRGKSNAEVMRFCQAFMLELWRHIGPETDVPAGDIGVGGREVGFMFGMYKKLSHEFTGTFTGKGREFGGSLIRPEATGYGNIYFLMEMLKTKGTDLKGKTCLVSGSGNVAQYTVEKVIELGGKVVTMSDSDGYIYDPDGIDREKLDFIMELKNLYRGRIREYACLLYTSPSPRD
;
A
#
# COMPACT_ATOMS: atom_id res chain seq x y z
N MET A 1 -23.73 -8.12 18.22
CA MET A 1 -23.52 -6.93 17.37
C MET A 1 -24.62 -6.84 16.32
N ASN A 2 -24.96 -5.63 15.89
CA ASN A 2 -25.76 -5.39 14.68
C ASN A 2 -24.96 -4.46 13.78
N ALA A 3 -24.40 -5.00 12.69
CA ALA A 3 -23.49 -4.28 11.80
C ALA A 3 -24.14 -3.02 11.21
N ALA A 4 -25.41 -3.10 10.80
CA ALA A 4 -26.14 -1.95 10.25
C ALA A 4 -26.26 -0.80 11.26
N LYS A 5 -26.59 -1.11 12.52
CA LYS A 5 -26.69 -0.10 13.58
C LYS A 5 -25.37 0.57 13.87
N VAL A 6 -24.27 -0.18 13.90
CA VAL A 6 -22.91 0.37 14.10
C VAL A 6 -22.55 1.29 12.95
N LEU A 7 -22.85 0.88 11.71
CA LEU A 7 -22.58 1.68 10.50
C LEU A 7 -23.40 2.98 10.49
N ASP A 8 -24.69 2.93 10.84
CA ASP A 8 -25.55 4.12 10.91
C ASP A 8 -25.04 5.13 11.94
N GLU A 9 -24.58 4.65 13.09
CA GLU A 9 -23.97 5.52 14.09
C GLU A 9 -22.65 6.13 13.59
N LEU A 10 -21.81 5.35 12.92
CA LEU A 10 -20.57 5.81 12.33
C LEU A 10 -20.83 6.88 11.27
N LYS A 11 -21.81 6.67 10.37
CA LYS A 11 -22.23 7.64 9.36
C LYS A 11 -22.72 8.94 9.98
N ARG A 12 -23.45 8.86 11.08
CA ARG A 12 -23.91 10.04 11.81
C ARG A 12 -22.78 10.84 12.44
N ARG A 13 -21.75 10.16 12.99
CA ARG A 13 -20.58 10.81 13.63
C ARG A 13 -19.58 11.38 12.62
N PHE A 14 -19.41 10.73 11.48
CA PHE A 14 -18.43 11.06 10.45
C PHE A 14 -19.05 11.10 9.05
N PRO A 15 -19.98 12.04 8.77
CA PRO A 15 -20.83 11.98 7.57
C PRO A 15 -20.07 12.14 6.24
N ASN A 16 -18.86 12.69 6.26
CA ASN A 16 -18.08 13.02 5.06
C ASN A 16 -16.95 12.00 4.76
N GLU A 17 -17.09 10.75 5.16
CA GLU A 17 -16.07 9.71 5.01
C GLU A 17 -16.62 8.45 4.30
N PRO A 18 -17.13 8.57 3.06
CA PRO A 18 -17.83 7.47 2.38
C PRO A 18 -16.95 6.23 2.17
N GLU A 19 -15.67 6.40 1.85
CA GLU A 19 -14.74 5.28 1.67
C GLU A 19 -14.52 4.51 2.98
N TYR A 20 -14.50 5.24 4.09
CA TYR A 20 -14.41 4.61 5.41
C TYR A 20 -15.68 3.84 5.78
N HIS A 21 -16.85 4.39 5.48
CA HIS A 21 -18.12 3.73 5.71
C HIS A 21 -18.22 2.40 4.94
N GLN A 22 -17.82 2.41 3.67
CA GLN A 22 -17.82 1.20 2.84
C GLN A 22 -16.91 0.13 3.42
N ALA A 23 -15.68 0.46 3.80
CA ALA A 23 -14.75 -0.50 4.38
C ALA A 23 -15.26 -1.11 5.69
N VAL A 24 -15.86 -0.29 6.56
CA VAL A 24 -16.47 -0.77 7.80
C VAL A 24 -17.66 -1.69 7.51
N GLU A 25 -18.53 -1.33 6.56
CA GLU A 25 -19.68 -2.17 6.16
C GLU A 25 -19.23 -3.55 5.69
N GLU A 26 -18.24 -3.61 4.81
CA GLU A 26 -17.70 -4.86 4.26
C GLU A 26 -17.10 -5.74 5.36
N VAL A 27 -16.25 -5.17 6.21
CA VAL A 27 -15.61 -5.94 7.29
C VAL A 27 -16.62 -6.42 8.32
N LEU A 28 -17.50 -5.53 8.82
CA LEU A 28 -18.48 -5.90 9.83
C LEU A 28 -19.45 -6.97 9.32
N GLY A 29 -19.87 -6.89 8.04
CA GLY A 29 -20.71 -7.91 7.41
C GLY A 29 -20.09 -9.30 7.38
N THR A 30 -18.74 -9.37 7.25
CA THR A 30 -18.04 -10.66 7.24
C THR A 30 -17.83 -11.28 8.62
N ILE A 31 -17.69 -10.45 9.66
CA ILE A 31 -17.39 -10.93 11.03
C ILE A 31 -18.63 -11.03 11.95
N GLU A 32 -19.79 -10.53 11.54
CA GLU A 32 -20.98 -10.40 12.40
C GLU A 32 -21.43 -11.75 12.98
N GLU A 33 -21.48 -12.79 12.18
CA GLU A 33 -21.90 -14.13 12.62
C GLU A 33 -20.95 -14.66 13.71
N GLU A 34 -19.65 -14.58 13.48
CA GLU A 34 -18.65 -15.06 14.44
C GLU A 34 -18.62 -14.20 15.70
N TYR A 35 -18.66 -12.89 15.55
CA TYR A 35 -18.72 -11.95 16.67
C TYR A 35 -19.89 -12.25 17.61
N ASN A 36 -21.07 -12.58 17.07
CA ASN A 36 -22.27 -12.84 17.85
C ASN A 36 -22.23 -14.14 18.66
N LYS A 37 -21.27 -15.02 18.42
CA LYS A 37 -20.99 -16.20 19.28
C LYS A 37 -20.25 -15.81 20.57
N HIS A 38 -19.77 -14.56 20.67
CA HIS A 38 -18.92 -14.04 21.75
C HIS A 38 -19.56 -12.83 22.45
N PRO A 39 -20.60 -13.05 23.29
CA PRO A 39 -21.30 -11.94 23.97
C PRO A 39 -20.41 -11.12 24.91
N GLU A 40 -19.28 -11.67 25.32
CA GLU A 40 -18.27 -10.95 26.12
C GLU A 40 -17.66 -9.77 25.38
N PHE A 41 -17.64 -9.75 24.05
CA PHE A 41 -17.11 -8.65 23.25
C PHE A 41 -17.96 -7.38 23.37
N ASP A 42 -19.29 -7.54 23.50
CA ASP A 42 -20.19 -6.39 23.69
C ASP A 42 -19.97 -5.72 25.06
N LYS A 43 -19.59 -6.50 26.10
CA LYS A 43 -19.32 -5.95 27.44
C LYS A 43 -18.15 -4.96 27.46
N VAL A 44 -17.22 -5.09 26.55
CA VAL A 44 -16.04 -4.22 26.44
C VAL A 44 -16.14 -3.26 25.25
N ASN A 45 -17.32 -3.17 24.64
CA ASN A 45 -17.61 -2.31 23.50
C ASN A 45 -16.56 -2.46 22.35
N LEU A 46 -16.20 -3.74 22.08
CA LEU A 46 -15.07 -4.05 21.20
C LEU A 46 -15.23 -3.46 19.81
N ILE A 47 -16.44 -3.59 19.21
CA ILE A 47 -16.65 -3.20 17.82
C ILE A 47 -16.59 -1.67 17.63
N GLU A 48 -17.12 -0.89 18.57
CA GLU A 48 -17.02 0.56 18.49
C GLU A 48 -15.54 1.00 18.58
N ARG A 49 -14.78 0.38 19.47
CA ARG A 49 -13.33 0.63 19.62
C ARG A 49 -12.53 0.23 18.38
N LEU A 50 -12.97 -0.80 17.65
CA LEU A 50 -12.36 -1.20 16.38
C LEU A 50 -12.74 -0.24 15.23
N CYS A 51 -13.92 0.38 15.29
CA CYS A 51 -14.39 1.31 14.26
C CYS A 51 -13.95 2.76 14.49
N ILE A 52 -13.27 3.09 15.57
CA ILE A 52 -12.83 4.45 15.87
C ILE A 52 -11.32 4.45 16.09
N PRO A 53 -10.54 5.21 15.29
CA PRO A 53 -9.10 5.27 15.49
C PRO A 53 -8.74 5.88 16.86
N ASP A 54 -7.66 5.39 17.45
CA ASP A 54 -7.13 5.93 18.70
C ASP A 54 -6.76 7.41 18.58
N ARG A 55 -6.12 7.80 17.46
CA ARG A 55 -5.67 9.17 17.21
C ARG A 55 -5.63 9.48 15.72
N VAL A 56 -5.90 10.74 15.41
CA VAL A 56 -5.72 11.31 14.07
C VAL A 56 -4.89 12.58 14.19
N TYR A 57 -3.79 12.63 13.47
CA TYR A 57 -3.00 13.84 13.29
C TYR A 57 -3.27 14.38 11.89
N GLN A 58 -3.67 15.64 11.81
CA GLN A 58 -3.88 16.37 10.58
C GLN A 58 -3.09 17.67 10.66
N PHE A 59 -2.28 17.94 9.64
CA PHE A 59 -1.37 19.07 9.64
C PHE A 59 -1.16 19.63 8.24
N ARG A 60 -0.76 20.90 8.17
CA ARG A 60 -0.37 21.57 6.94
C ARG A 60 1.10 21.31 6.66
N VAL A 61 1.40 20.92 5.42
CA VAL A 61 2.78 20.77 4.92
C VAL A 61 3.07 21.92 3.95
N THR A 62 3.99 22.80 4.31
CA THR A 62 4.43 23.91 3.47
C THR A 62 5.82 23.63 2.91
N TRP A 63 5.97 23.71 1.60
CA TRP A 63 7.23 23.40 0.91
C TRP A 63 7.43 24.30 -0.31
N MET A 64 8.64 24.32 -0.89
CA MET A 64 8.99 25.16 -2.02
C MET A 64 9.27 24.30 -3.26
N ASP A 65 8.64 24.63 -4.39
CA ASP A 65 8.92 23.98 -5.69
C ASP A 65 10.24 24.46 -6.29
N ASP A 66 10.67 23.86 -7.42
CA ASP A 66 11.93 24.21 -8.10
C ASP A 66 11.91 25.61 -8.72
N LYS A 67 10.71 26.20 -8.87
CA LYS A 67 10.54 27.57 -9.37
C LYS A 67 10.54 28.63 -8.26
N GLY A 68 10.76 28.20 -7.00
CA GLY A 68 10.75 29.08 -5.84
C GLY A 68 9.34 29.42 -5.31
N ASN A 69 8.28 28.79 -5.82
CA ASN A 69 6.94 29.04 -5.31
C ASN A 69 6.68 28.21 -4.04
N ILE A 70 6.03 28.84 -3.08
CA ILE A 70 5.55 28.18 -1.87
C ILE A 70 4.27 27.39 -2.19
N ARG A 71 4.28 26.12 -1.84
CA ARG A 71 3.19 25.16 -2.01
C ARG A 71 2.70 24.68 -0.66
N THR A 72 1.42 24.31 -0.62
CA THR A 72 0.76 23.82 0.60
C THR A 72 0.00 22.54 0.27
N ASN A 73 0.20 21.53 1.10
CA ASN A 73 -0.53 20.27 1.07
C ASN A 73 -1.05 19.92 2.47
N MET A 74 -2.00 19.01 2.55
CA MET A 74 -2.45 18.43 3.81
C MET A 74 -1.69 17.14 4.09
N GLY A 75 -1.23 17.00 5.31
CA GLY A 75 -0.61 15.78 5.83
C GLY A 75 -1.49 15.12 6.89
N TYR A 76 -1.43 13.80 6.97
CA TYR A 76 -2.22 13.01 7.91
C TYR A 76 -1.42 11.83 8.45
N ARG A 77 -1.70 11.45 9.71
CA ARG A 77 -1.37 10.15 10.28
C ARG A 77 -2.55 9.65 11.12
N VAL A 78 -3.09 8.51 10.77
CA VAL A 78 -4.11 7.81 11.53
C VAL A 78 -3.42 6.68 12.31
N GLN A 79 -3.39 6.80 13.62
CA GLN A 79 -3.02 5.76 14.56
C GLN A 79 -4.31 5.05 14.95
N HIS A 80 -4.58 3.91 14.28
CA HIS A 80 -5.89 3.31 14.35
C HIS A 80 -6.06 2.44 15.60
N ASN A 81 -5.18 1.48 15.79
CA ASN A 81 -5.27 0.55 16.92
C ASN A 81 -3.88 0.00 17.26
N ASN A 82 -3.52 -0.02 18.54
CA ASN A 82 -2.25 -0.55 19.04
C ASN A 82 -2.43 -1.65 20.10
N ALA A 83 -3.59 -2.28 20.17
CA ALA A 83 -3.89 -3.29 21.20
C ALA A 83 -2.92 -4.47 21.19
N ILE A 84 -2.36 -4.83 20.02
CA ILE A 84 -1.46 -5.97 19.85
C ILE A 84 -0.02 -5.57 19.52
N GLY A 85 0.29 -4.28 19.47
CA GLY A 85 1.65 -3.78 19.20
C GLY A 85 1.66 -2.37 18.61
N PRO A 86 2.83 -1.80 18.33
CA PRO A 86 2.96 -0.47 17.76
C PRO A 86 2.11 -0.28 16.52
N TYR A 87 1.60 0.94 16.32
CA TYR A 87 0.91 1.26 15.05
C TYR A 87 1.83 0.99 13.88
N LYS A 88 1.32 0.35 12.83
CA LYS A 88 2.11 -0.05 11.68
C LYS A 88 1.31 0.13 10.40
N GLY A 89 1.90 0.83 9.44
CA GLY A 89 1.29 0.99 8.11
C GLY A 89 1.93 2.07 7.28
N GLY A 90 1.67 2.05 5.97
CA GLY A 90 2.32 2.89 4.97
C GLY A 90 1.97 4.37 5.04
N ILE A 91 2.75 5.17 4.32
CA ILE A 91 2.46 6.56 3.99
C ILE A 91 2.17 6.62 2.49
N ARG A 92 1.04 7.21 2.09
CA ARG A 92 0.61 7.38 0.70
C ARG A 92 0.75 8.82 0.25
N PHE A 93 1.43 9.05 -0.87
CA PHE A 93 1.48 10.36 -1.53
C PHE A 93 0.72 10.29 -2.86
N HIS A 94 -0.50 10.80 -2.84
CA HIS A 94 -1.37 10.82 -4.02
C HIS A 94 -2.41 11.93 -3.91
N SER A 95 -2.74 12.58 -5.02
CA SER A 95 -3.68 13.71 -5.05
C SER A 95 -5.09 13.41 -4.54
N SER A 96 -5.48 12.13 -4.51
CA SER A 96 -6.79 11.72 -3.96
C SER A 96 -6.81 11.56 -2.44
N VAL A 97 -5.67 11.66 -1.75
CA VAL A 97 -5.60 11.42 -0.31
C VAL A 97 -6.44 12.43 0.45
N ASN A 98 -7.33 11.92 1.28
CA ASN A 98 -8.11 12.65 2.27
C ASN A 98 -8.19 11.84 3.58
N LEU A 99 -8.80 12.39 4.61
CA LEU A 99 -8.89 11.73 5.92
C LEU A 99 -9.71 10.42 5.86
N GLY A 100 -10.83 10.41 5.13
CA GLY A 100 -11.69 9.23 4.99
C GLY A 100 -10.93 8.06 4.38
N ILE A 101 -10.18 8.31 3.30
CA ILE A 101 -9.30 7.32 2.66
C ILE A 101 -8.25 6.78 3.64
N LEU A 102 -7.62 7.64 4.42
CA LEU A 102 -6.60 7.17 5.36
C LEU A 102 -7.18 6.44 6.57
N LYS A 103 -8.39 6.78 7.00
CA LYS A 103 -9.11 6.02 8.03
C LYS A 103 -9.47 4.61 7.54
N PHE A 104 -10.04 4.48 6.33
CA PHE A 104 -10.34 3.14 5.81
C PHE A 104 -9.07 2.29 5.67
N LEU A 105 -8.01 2.86 5.12
CA LEU A 105 -6.74 2.15 4.96
C LEU A 105 -6.11 1.75 6.31
N ALA A 106 -6.24 2.57 7.34
CA ALA A 106 -5.74 2.27 8.68
C ALA A 106 -6.58 1.19 9.39
N PHE A 107 -7.89 1.22 9.17
CA PHE A 107 -8.83 0.20 9.64
C PHE A 107 -8.52 -1.17 9.02
N GLU A 108 -8.43 -1.26 7.70
CA GLU A 108 -8.05 -2.49 7.00
C GLU A 108 -6.65 -2.96 7.40
N GLN A 109 -5.70 -2.03 7.58
CA GLN A 109 -4.35 -2.36 8.02
C GLN A 109 -4.34 -3.03 9.40
N THR A 110 -5.24 -2.63 10.30
CA THR A 110 -5.38 -3.25 11.63
C THR A 110 -5.73 -4.74 11.51
N PHE A 111 -6.74 -5.08 10.69
CA PHE A 111 -7.11 -6.47 10.45
C PHE A 111 -6.02 -7.24 9.69
N LYS A 112 -5.45 -6.62 8.65
CA LYS A 112 -4.35 -7.22 7.90
C LYS A 112 -3.17 -7.60 8.80
N ASN A 113 -2.75 -6.70 9.69
CA ASN A 113 -1.63 -6.95 10.59
C ASN A 113 -1.94 -8.03 11.63
N SER A 114 -3.18 -8.07 12.14
CA SER A 114 -3.60 -9.10 13.10
C SER A 114 -3.49 -10.51 12.55
N LEU A 115 -3.71 -10.69 11.23
CA LEU A 115 -3.61 -11.99 10.56
C LEU A 115 -2.16 -12.48 10.37
N THR A 116 -1.16 -11.65 10.63
CA THR A 116 0.25 -12.03 10.53
C THR A 116 0.77 -12.78 11.76
N THR A 117 0.01 -12.82 12.85
CA THR A 117 0.40 -13.32 14.18
C THR A 117 1.55 -12.53 14.84
N LEU A 118 2.03 -11.46 14.22
CA LEU A 118 3.08 -10.60 14.76
C LEU A 118 2.50 -9.48 15.62
N PRO A 119 3.23 -8.97 16.61
CA PRO A 119 2.77 -7.90 17.50
C PRO A 119 2.82 -6.54 16.78
N MET A 120 1.90 -6.32 15.87
CA MET A 120 1.77 -5.09 15.08
C MET A 120 0.34 -4.58 15.12
N GLY A 121 0.15 -3.35 15.53
CA GLY A 121 -1.10 -2.62 15.42
C GLY A 121 -1.36 -2.11 13.99
N GLY A 122 -2.35 -1.24 13.83
CA GLY A 122 -2.72 -0.63 12.55
C GLY A 122 -2.58 0.88 12.54
N GLY A 123 -2.03 1.40 11.45
CA GLY A 123 -1.93 2.84 11.21
C GLY A 123 -1.75 3.13 9.72
N LYS A 124 -2.06 4.37 9.32
CA LYS A 124 -1.86 4.84 7.95
C LYS A 124 -1.59 6.33 7.92
N GLY A 125 -0.71 6.75 7.05
CA GLY A 125 -0.45 8.17 6.83
C GLY A 125 -0.48 8.54 5.36
N GLY A 126 -0.39 9.81 5.08
CA GLY A 126 -0.33 10.29 3.70
C GLY A 126 -0.51 11.78 3.55
N SER A 127 -0.49 12.18 2.29
CA SER A 127 -0.73 13.56 1.86
C SER A 127 -1.35 13.57 0.48
N ASP A 128 -2.11 14.62 0.18
CA ASP A 128 -2.60 14.95 -1.17
C ASP A 128 -1.49 15.42 -2.13
N PHE A 129 -0.24 15.42 -1.68
CA PHE A 129 0.93 15.62 -2.52
C PHE A 129 1.10 14.48 -3.53
N SER A 130 1.37 14.80 -4.80
CA SER A 130 1.72 13.81 -5.82
C SER A 130 3.19 13.96 -6.21
N PRO A 131 4.02 12.91 -6.08
CA PRO A 131 5.43 12.95 -6.51
C PRO A 131 5.59 12.85 -8.03
N ARG A 132 4.52 12.61 -8.78
CA ARG A 132 4.57 12.51 -10.25
C ARG A 132 5.02 13.82 -10.88
N GLY A 133 6.01 13.75 -11.76
CA GLY A 133 6.54 14.92 -12.46
C GLY A 133 7.33 15.89 -11.57
N LYS A 134 7.63 15.52 -10.33
CA LYS A 134 8.45 16.29 -9.40
C LYS A 134 9.92 15.87 -9.48
N SER A 135 10.82 16.82 -9.32
CA SER A 135 12.24 16.54 -9.19
C SER A 135 12.56 15.82 -7.87
N ASN A 136 13.72 15.18 -7.81
CA ASN A 136 14.18 14.58 -6.54
C ASN A 136 14.33 15.64 -5.45
N ALA A 137 14.73 16.85 -5.79
CA ALA A 137 14.88 17.97 -4.86
C ALA A 137 13.52 18.44 -4.32
N GLU A 138 12.48 18.54 -5.16
CA GLU A 138 11.12 18.85 -4.73
C GLU A 138 10.59 17.79 -3.78
N VAL A 139 10.71 16.51 -4.15
CA VAL A 139 10.25 15.39 -3.31
C VAL A 139 10.99 15.35 -1.97
N MET A 140 12.30 15.61 -1.97
CA MET A 140 13.08 15.69 -0.74
C MET A 140 12.60 16.83 0.17
N ARG A 141 12.40 18.04 -0.38
CA ARG A 141 11.90 19.19 0.40
C ARG A 141 10.51 18.92 0.97
N PHE A 142 9.64 18.29 0.17
CA PHE A 142 8.32 17.88 0.65
C PHE A 142 8.42 16.86 1.80
N CYS A 143 9.20 15.80 1.64
CA CYS A 143 9.42 14.78 2.69
C CYS A 143 9.97 15.38 3.98
N GLN A 144 10.90 16.31 3.86
CA GLN A 144 11.46 17.02 5.02
C GLN A 144 10.40 17.86 5.73
N ALA A 145 9.61 18.64 4.97
CA ALA A 145 8.51 19.44 5.53
C ALA A 145 7.43 18.57 6.19
N PHE A 146 7.07 17.45 5.56
CA PHE A 146 6.13 16.48 6.11
C PHE A 146 6.64 15.89 7.44
N MET A 147 7.92 15.59 7.52
CA MET A 147 8.53 15.04 8.73
C MET A 147 8.67 16.05 9.86
N LEU A 148 8.79 17.35 9.59
CA LEU A 148 8.78 18.39 10.64
C LEU A 148 7.53 18.33 11.52
N GLU A 149 6.40 17.95 10.92
CA GLU A 149 5.13 17.80 11.61
C GLU A 149 4.96 16.40 12.25
N LEU A 150 5.42 15.35 11.55
CA LEU A 150 5.11 13.97 11.91
C LEU A 150 6.06 13.36 12.94
N TRP A 151 7.33 13.77 12.99
CA TRP A 151 8.38 13.02 13.69
C TRP A 151 8.12 12.75 15.17
N ARG A 152 7.43 13.65 15.88
CA ARG A 152 7.11 13.50 17.32
C ARG A 152 6.08 12.41 17.61
N HIS A 153 5.36 11.97 16.58
CA HIS A 153 4.23 11.04 16.72
C HIS A 153 4.56 9.62 16.28
N ILE A 154 5.79 9.39 15.79
CA ILE A 154 6.26 8.10 15.32
C ILE A 154 7.53 7.67 16.08
N GLY A 155 7.82 6.39 16.00
CA GLY A 155 9.00 5.82 16.68
C GLY A 155 8.98 4.29 16.60
N PRO A 156 10.12 3.62 16.90
CA PRO A 156 10.26 2.18 16.72
C PRO A 156 9.28 1.35 17.55
N GLU A 157 8.87 1.87 18.71
CA GLU A 157 7.97 1.17 19.64
C GLU A 157 6.59 1.83 19.75
N THR A 158 6.36 2.91 19.01
CA THR A 158 5.09 3.66 19.07
C THR A 158 4.32 3.51 17.78
N ASP A 159 4.93 3.91 16.65
CA ASP A 159 4.31 3.95 15.35
C ASP A 159 5.38 3.85 14.25
N VAL A 160 5.36 2.79 13.47
CA VAL A 160 6.37 2.48 12.46
C VAL A 160 5.77 2.61 11.05
N PRO A 161 5.99 3.75 10.37
CA PRO A 161 5.56 3.94 8.99
C PRO A 161 6.29 3.04 7.99
N ALA A 162 5.76 2.96 6.78
CA ALA A 162 6.32 2.25 5.64
C ALA A 162 6.00 2.96 4.32
N GLY A 163 6.45 2.41 3.19
CA GLY A 163 6.01 2.84 1.88
C GLY A 163 4.58 2.41 1.54
N ASP A 164 3.98 3.12 0.59
CA ASP A 164 2.68 2.86 -0.04
C ASP A 164 2.64 3.56 -1.41
N ILE A 165 1.48 3.74 -2.04
CA ILE A 165 1.37 4.45 -3.33
C ILE A 165 2.08 5.82 -3.25
N GLY A 166 2.98 6.07 -4.21
CA GLY A 166 3.77 7.31 -4.30
C GLY A 166 4.90 7.43 -3.27
N VAL A 167 5.14 6.40 -2.45
CA VAL A 167 6.21 6.37 -1.44
C VAL A 167 7.00 5.07 -1.58
N GLY A 168 8.12 5.14 -2.24
CA GLY A 168 9.10 4.06 -2.37
C GLY A 168 10.32 4.25 -1.48
N GLY A 169 11.40 3.51 -1.77
CA GLY A 169 12.66 3.59 -1.03
C GLY A 169 13.27 4.99 -1.00
N ARG A 170 13.11 5.76 -2.07
CA ARG A 170 13.57 7.16 -2.16
C ARG A 170 12.88 8.05 -1.11
N GLU A 171 11.56 8.05 -1.09
CA GLU A 171 10.76 8.85 -0.17
C GLU A 171 10.99 8.41 1.27
N VAL A 172 11.02 7.10 1.51
CA VAL A 172 11.34 6.53 2.83
C VAL A 172 12.73 6.98 3.29
N GLY A 173 13.72 6.98 2.40
CA GLY A 173 15.07 7.46 2.68
C GLY A 173 15.11 8.94 3.09
N PHE A 174 14.39 9.80 2.35
CA PHE A 174 14.29 11.23 2.69
C PHE A 174 13.59 11.47 4.03
N MET A 175 12.50 10.75 4.30
CA MET A 175 11.77 10.86 5.57
C MET A 175 12.60 10.33 6.74
N PHE A 176 13.26 9.19 6.60
CA PHE A 176 14.11 8.63 7.65
C PHE A 176 15.32 9.53 7.94
N GLY A 177 15.96 10.08 6.90
CA GLY A 177 17.06 11.03 7.06
C GLY A 177 16.66 12.26 7.89
N MET A 178 15.44 12.79 7.65
CA MET A 178 14.93 13.90 8.44
C MET A 178 14.53 13.48 9.85
N TYR A 179 13.89 12.31 10.03
CA TYR A 179 13.58 11.75 11.34
C TYR A 179 14.84 11.62 12.21
N LYS A 180 15.88 10.97 11.67
CA LYS A 180 17.17 10.82 12.35
C LYS A 180 17.77 12.15 12.78
N LYS A 181 17.66 13.18 11.92
CA LYS A 181 18.18 14.51 12.23
C LYS A 181 17.41 15.19 13.36
N LEU A 182 16.08 15.02 13.41
CA LEU A 182 15.22 15.67 14.40
C LEU A 182 15.20 14.94 15.76
N SER A 183 15.18 13.61 15.72
CA SER A 183 15.15 12.78 16.94
C SER A 183 16.53 12.55 17.56
N HIS A 184 17.61 12.76 16.80
CA HIS A 184 18.99 12.35 17.12
C HIS A 184 19.16 10.84 17.33
N GLU A 185 18.28 10.01 16.74
CA GLU A 185 18.26 8.56 16.91
C GLU A 185 18.39 7.85 15.57
N PHE A 186 19.15 6.74 15.56
CA PHE A 186 19.22 5.82 14.45
C PHE A 186 18.52 4.50 14.82
N THR A 187 17.19 4.50 14.71
CA THR A 187 16.34 3.44 15.23
C THR A 187 15.54 2.71 14.13
N GLY A 188 14.78 1.69 14.51
CA GLY A 188 13.90 0.91 13.64
C GLY A 188 12.65 1.65 13.14
N THR A 189 12.58 2.97 13.25
CA THR A 189 11.49 3.77 12.66
C THR A 189 11.56 3.69 11.14
N PHE A 190 10.43 3.50 10.47
CA PHE A 190 10.26 3.17 9.06
C PHE A 190 10.74 1.77 8.66
N THR A 191 9.90 1.05 7.93
CA THR A 191 10.29 -0.11 7.14
C THR A 191 10.38 0.25 5.65
N GLY A 192 11.16 -0.53 4.89
CA GLY A 192 11.43 -0.23 3.48
C GLY A 192 12.60 0.72 3.27
N LYS A 193 13.41 0.97 4.30
CA LYS A 193 14.69 1.70 4.20
C LYS A 193 15.74 0.88 3.46
N GLY A 194 16.66 1.58 2.80
CA GLY A 194 17.90 0.98 2.31
C GLY A 194 18.76 0.38 3.46
N ARG A 195 19.63 -0.55 3.13
CA ARG A 195 20.52 -1.21 4.11
C ARG A 195 21.43 -0.21 4.82
N GLU A 196 21.87 0.81 4.11
CA GLU A 196 22.68 1.93 4.61
C GLU A 196 21.97 2.74 5.71
N PHE A 197 20.65 2.63 5.82
CA PHE A 197 19.83 3.25 6.85
C PHE A 197 19.35 2.25 7.93
N GLY A 198 20.01 1.10 8.04
CA GLY A 198 19.63 0.06 9.01
C GLY A 198 18.40 -0.76 8.56
N GLY A 199 18.05 -0.73 7.28
CA GLY A 199 16.99 -1.55 6.70
C GLY A 199 17.41 -3.01 6.52
N SER A 200 16.44 -3.89 6.44
CA SER A 200 16.61 -5.29 6.08
C SER A 200 16.89 -5.45 4.59
N LEU A 201 17.35 -6.64 4.19
CA LEU A 201 17.32 -7.01 2.79
C LEU A 201 15.89 -6.84 2.26
N ILE A 202 15.76 -6.03 1.22
CA ILE A 202 14.50 -5.89 0.51
C ILE A 202 14.17 -7.24 -0.14
N ARG A 203 12.93 -7.68 0.04
CA ARG A 203 12.35 -8.77 -0.73
C ARG A 203 11.24 -8.17 -1.60
N PRO A 204 11.59 -7.64 -2.77
CA PRO A 204 10.62 -6.99 -3.64
C PRO A 204 9.51 -7.94 -4.09
N GLU A 205 9.81 -9.23 -4.17
CA GLU A 205 8.90 -10.31 -4.54
C GLU A 205 7.85 -10.66 -3.48
N ALA A 206 8.05 -10.30 -2.22
CA ALA A 206 7.30 -10.85 -1.10
C ALA A 206 5.77 -10.71 -1.24
N THR A 207 5.28 -9.56 -1.69
CA THR A 207 3.84 -9.32 -1.82
C THR A 207 3.25 -10.08 -3.00
N GLY A 208 3.91 -10.05 -4.16
CA GLY A 208 3.48 -10.79 -5.34
C GLY A 208 3.48 -12.30 -5.11
N TYR A 209 4.55 -12.82 -4.52
CA TYR A 209 4.66 -14.24 -4.19
C TYR A 209 3.63 -14.67 -3.15
N GLY A 210 3.44 -13.87 -2.09
CA GLY A 210 2.43 -14.16 -1.06
C GLY A 210 1.02 -14.22 -1.62
N ASN A 211 0.69 -13.36 -2.57
CA ASN A 211 -0.59 -13.41 -3.29
C ASN A 211 -0.78 -14.75 -4.01
N ILE A 212 0.26 -15.24 -4.69
CA ILE A 212 0.18 -16.52 -5.41
C ILE A 212 0.17 -17.72 -4.46
N TYR A 213 0.93 -17.68 -3.35
CA TYR A 213 0.85 -18.75 -2.34
C TYR A 213 -0.56 -18.84 -1.73
N PHE A 214 -1.20 -17.70 -1.46
CA PHE A 214 -2.59 -17.70 -1.01
C PHE A 214 -3.55 -18.26 -2.08
N LEU A 215 -3.37 -17.86 -3.35
CA LEU A 215 -4.13 -18.41 -4.47
C LEU A 215 -3.98 -19.94 -4.58
N MET A 216 -2.78 -20.47 -4.38
CA MET A 216 -2.55 -21.91 -4.40
C MET A 216 -3.37 -22.63 -3.31
N GLU A 217 -3.42 -22.10 -2.10
CA GLU A 217 -4.24 -22.67 -1.02
C GLU A 217 -5.73 -22.60 -1.37
N MET A 218 -6.19 -21.49 -1.97
CA MET A 218 -7.57 -21.38 -2.47
C MET A 218 -7.87 -22.42 -3.56
N LEU A 219 -6.96 -22.65 -4.51
CA LEU A 219 -7.13 -23.64 -5.57
C LEU A 219 -7.17 -25.08 -5.02
N LYS A 220 -6.38 -25.39 -4.01
CA LYS A 220 -6.43 -26.68 -3.30
C LYS A 220 -7.81 -26.99 -2.73
N THR A 221 -8.54 -26.01 -2.21
CA THR A 221 -9.92 -26.21 -1.73
C THR A 221 -10.89 -26.61 -2.84
N LYS A 222 -10.52 -26.36 -4.10
CA LYS A 222 -11.27 -26.74 -5.31
C LYS A 222 -10.70 -27.99 -5.98
N GLY A 223 -9.72 -28.66 -5.38
CA GLY A 223 -9.07 -29.83 -5.94
C GLY A 223 -8.29 -29.56 -7.25
N THR A 224 -7.79 -28.34 -7.42
CA THR A 224 -7.06 -27.92 -8.63
C THR A 224 -5.79 -27.14 -8.26
N ASP A 225 -4.95 -26.87 -9.24
CA ASP A 225 -3.72 -26.10 -9.10
C ASP A 225 -3.62 -25.01 -10.20
N LEU A 226 -2.48 -24.30 -10.24
CA LEU A 226 -2.24 -23.21 -11.15
C LEU A 226 -1.69 -23.68 -12.51
N LYS A 227 -1.15 -24.89 -12.59
CA LYS A 227 -0.49 -25.41 -13.79
C LYS A 227 -1.43 -25.44 -14.99
N GLY A 228 -0.99 -24.86 -16.10
CA GLY A 228 -1.74 -24.78 -17.34
C GLY A 228 -2.93 -23.81 -17.35
N LYS A 229 -3.16 -23.08 -16.27
CA LYS A 229 -4.24 -22.09 -16.22
C LYS A 229 -3.83 -20.79 -16.89
N THR A 230 -4.78 -20.18 -17.60
CA THR A 230 -4.64 -18.82 -18.11
C THR A 230 -4.96 -17.84 -16.97
N CYS A 231 -4.04 -16.89 -16.72
CA CYS A 231 -4.12 -15.92 -15.66
C CYS A 231 -4.18 -14.51 -16.21
N LEU A 232 -5.08 -13.70 -15.67
CA LEU A 232 -5.18 -12.28 -15.94
C LEU A 232 -4.59 -11.52 -14.74
N VAL A 233 -3.58 -10.70 -15.00
CA VAL A 233 -2.94 -9.86 -13.98
C VAL A 233 -3.25 -8.41 -14.28
N SER A 234 -3.78 -7.68 -13.29
CA SER A 234 -3.99 -6.24 -13.33
C SER A 234 -2.80 -5.53 -12.69
N GLY A 235 -2.41 -4.38 -13.28
CA GLY A 235 -1.23 -3.64 -12.86
C GLY A 235 0.04 -4.02 -13.60
N SER A 236 1.11 -3.25 -13.39
CA SER A 236 2.47 -3.49 -13.91
C SER A 236 3.56 -2.98 -12.96
N GLY A 237 3.17 -2.66 -11.73
CA GLY A 237 4.10 -2.29 -10.66
C GLY A 237 4.72 -3.52 -9.97
N ASN A 238 5.43 -3.29 -8.87
CA ASN A 238 6.16 -4.31 -8.13
C ASN A 238 5.32 -5.58 -7.85
N VAL A 239 4.14 -5.44 -7.27
CA VAL A 239 3.30 -6.60 -6.91
C VAL A 239 2.90 -7.40 -8.15
N ALA A 240 2.48 -6.72 -9.22
CA ALA A 240 2.08 -7.38 -10.48
C ALA A 240 3.26 -8.11 -11.13
N GLN A 241 4.44 -7.49 -11.19
CA GLN A 241 5.65 -8.08 -11.76
C GLN A 241 6.00 -9.41 -11.08
N TYR A 242 6.07 -9.42 -9.75
CA TYR A 242 6.40 -10.64 -9.00
C TYR A 242 5.24 -11.64 -8.91
N THR A 243 3.99 -11.19 -9.05
CA THR A 243 2.84 -12.07 -9.28
C THR A 243 2.99 -12.84 -10.60
N VAL A 244 3.32 -12.12 -11.69
CA VAL A 244 3.57 -12.75 -12.99
C VAL A 244 4.73 -13.73 -12.93
N GLU A 245 5.85 -13.35 -12.33
CA GLU A 245 7.01 -14.20 -12.15
C GLU A 245 6.65 -15.53 -11.46
N LYS A 246 5.92 -15.45 -10.33
CA LYS A 246 5.54 -16.67 -9.60
C LYS A 246 4.50 -17.51 -10.33
N VAL A 247 3.59 -16.91 -11.06
CA VAL A 247 2.64 -17.65 -11.93
C VAL A 247 3.38 -18.45 -13.00
N ILE A 248 4.34 -17.82 -13.68
CA ILE A 248 5.17 -18.49 -14.71
C ILE A 248 5.95 -19.66 -14.09
N GLU A 249 6.60 -19.44 -12.96
CA GLU A 249 7.36 -20.47 -12.25
C GLU A 249 6.51 -21.71 -11.89
N LEU A 250 5.24 -21.48 -11.56
CA LEU A 250 4.30 -22.56 -11.21
C LEU A 250 3.54 -23.14 -12.43
N GLY A 251 3.94 -22.76 -13.62
CA GLY A 251 3.40 -23.31 -14.87
C GLY A 251 2.05 -22.75 -15.30
N GLY A 252 1.64 -21.62 -14.74
CA GLY A 252 0.52 -20.82 -15.24
C GLY A 252 0.91 -19.94 -16.43
N LYS A 253 -0.06 -19.49 -17.21
CA LYS A 253 0.13 -18.63 -18.38
C LYS A 253 -0.50 -17.27 -18.12
N VAL A 254 0.33 -16.23 -17.96
CA VAL A 254 -0.17 -14.84 -17.81
C VAL A 254 -0.33 -14.22 -19.19
N VAL A 255 -1.49 -13.65 -19.47
CA VAL A 255 -1.80 -13.04 -20.78
C VAL A 255 -2.10 -11.55 -20.71
N THR A 256 -2.20 -10.95 -19.52
CA THR A 256 -2.47 -9.51 -19.39
C THR A 256 -1.60 -8.85 -18.32
N MET A 257 -1.26 -7.59 -18.55
CA MET A 257 -0.84 -6.63 -17.54
C MET A 257 -1.42 -5.25 -17.87
N SER A 258 -1.48 -4.32 -16.91
CA SER A 258 -2.08 -3.00 -17.12
C SER A 258 -1.37 -1.90 -16.35
N ASP A 259 -1.62 -0.65 -16.73
CA ASP A 259 -1.34 0.54 -15.92
C ASP A 259 -2.42 1.61 -16.16
N SER A 260 -2.20 2.84 -15.66
CA SER A 260 -3.18 3.94 -15.82
C SER A 260 -3.36 4.43 -17.27
N ASP A 261 -2.56 3.92 -18.22
CA ASP A 261 -2.60 4.28 -19.65
C ASP A 261 -3.28 3.20 -20.51
N GLY A 262 -3.57 2.03 -19.93
CA GLY A 262 -4.22 0.93 -20.61
C GLY A 262 -3.75 -0.44 -20.16
N TYR A 263 -3.98 -1.43 -20.99
CA TYR A 263 -3.58 -2.82 -20.75
C TYR A 263 -2.92 -3.41 -21.99
N ILE A 264 -2.18 -4.49 -21.77
CA ILE A 264 -1.68 -5.37 -22.83
C ILE A 264 -2.41 -6.72 -22.75
N TYR A 265 -2.60 -7.32 -23.90
CA TYR A 265 -3.08 -8.70 -24.04
C TYR A 265 -2.15 -9.45 -24.98
N ASP A 266 -1.45 -10.43 -24.44
CA ASP A 266 -0.54 -11.30 -25.17
C ASP A 266 -1.09 -12.74 -25.15
N PRO A 267 -1.73 -13.20 -26.24
CA PRO A 267 -2.34 -14.54 -26.29
C PRO A 267 -1.31 -15.66 -26.19
N ASP A 268 -0.04 -15.41 -26.55
CA ASP A 268 1.04 -16.38 -26.43
C ASP A 268 1.56 -16.51 -25.00
N GLY A 269 1.24 -15.53 -24.17
CA GLY A 269 1.63 -15.43 -22.76
C GLY A 269 2.91 -14.62 -22.55
N ILE A 270 2.99 -14.01 -21.38
CA ILE A 270 4.17 -13.30 -20.91
C ILE A 270 5.11 -14.34 -20.30
N ASP A 271 6.23 -14.60 -20.98
CA ASP A 271 7.32 -15.43 -20.50
C ASP A 271 8.36 -14.61 -19.69
N ARG A 272 9.47 -15.25 -19.33
CA ARG A 272 10.52 -14.59 -18.53
C ARG A 272 11.17 -13.42 -19.27
N GLU A 273 11.47 -13.56 -20.55
CA GLU A 273 12.13 -12.51 -21.34
C GLU A 273 11.22 -11.28 -21.50
N LYS A 274 9.96 -11.51 -21.78
CA LYS A 274 8.95 -10.46 -21.86
C LYS A 274 8.71 -9.77 -20.53
N LEU A 275 8.73 -10.54 -19.42
CA LEU A 275 8.63 -9.98 -18.07
C LEU A 275 9.85 -9.11 -17.74
N ASP A 276 11.07 -9.55 -18.06
CA ASP A 276 12.29 -8.78 -17.83
C ASP A 276 12.25 -7.44 -18.58
N PHE A 277 11.77 -7.42 -19.81
CA PHE A 277 11.52 -6.17 -20.54
C PHE A 277 10.53 -5.26 -19.80
N ILE A 278 9.40 -5.80 -19.31
CA ILE A 278 8.42 -5.02 -18.56
C ILE A 278 9.03 -4.46 -17.29
N MET A 279 9.83 -5.25 -16.59
CA MET A 279 10.51 -4.83 -15.37
C MET A 279 11.49 -3.68 -15.65
N GLU A 280 12.28 -3.78 -16.71
CA GLU A 280 13.19 -2.72 -17.14
C GLU A 280 12.41 -1.45 -17.53
N LEU A 281 11.39 -1.59 -18.38
CA LEU A 281 10.52 -0.50 -18.80
C LEU A 281 9.91 0.26 -17.61
N LYS A 282 9.39 -0.46 -16.63
CA LYS A 282 8.69 0.15 -15.49
C LYS A 282 9.62 0.67 -14.40
N ASN A 283 10.69 -0.07 -14.09
CA ASN A 283 11.53 0.22 -12.94
C ASN A 283 12.69 1.17 -13.29
N LEU A 284 13.27 1.04 -14.48
CA LEU A 284 14.38 1.89 -14.92
C LEU A 284 13.87 3.11 -15.70
N TYR A 285 13.12 2.89 -16.77
CA TYR A 285 12.67 3.96 -17.67
C TYR A 285 11.39 4.67 -17.20
N ARG A 286 10.63 4.07 -16.25
CA ARG A 286 9.33 4.57 -15.79
C ARG A 286 8.32 4.76 -16.93
N GLY A 287 8.44 3.93 -17.98
CA GLY A 287 7.62 3.93 -19.18
C GLY A 287 6.19 3.42 -18.95
N ARG A 288 5.42 3.38 -20.02
CA ARG A 288 4.04 2.94 -20.00
C ARG A 288 3.91 1.51 -20.57
N ILE A 289 2.96 0.73 -20.01
CA ILE A 289 2.79 -0.68 -20.41
C ILE A 289 2.51 -0.85 -21.90
N ARG A 290 1.88 0.13 -22.56
CA ARG A 290 1.62 0.10 -23.99
C ARG A 290 2.88 -0.05 -24.84
N GLU A 291 4.04 0.39 -24.35
CA GLU A 291 5.31 0.28 -25.05
C GLU A 291 5.74 -1.19 -25.26
N TYR A 292 5.19 -2.11 -24.45
CA TYR A 292 5.33 -3.55 -24.65
C TYR A 292 4.82 -4.02 -26.04
N ALA A 293 3.82 -3.34 -26.62
CA ALA A 293 3.32 -3.67 -27.95
C ALA A 293 4.42 -3.62 -29.03
N CYS A 294 5.44 -2.81 -28.83
CA CYS A 294 6.60 -2.76 -29.74
C CYS A 294 7.36 -4.09 -29.80
N LEU A 295 7.39 -4.88 -28.72
CA LEU A 295 8.00 -6.21 -28.73
C LEU A 295 7.22 -7.21 -29.58
N LEU A 296 5.89 -7.12 -29.55
CA LEU A 296 5.03 -8.02 -30.32
C LEU A 296 5.08 -7.76 -31.84
N TYR A 297 5.45 -6.52 -32.21
CA TYR A 297 5.54 -6.08 -33.59
C TYR A 297 6.96 -6.15 -34.19
N THR A 298 7.96 -6.56 -33.41
CA THR A 298 9.34 -6.77 -33.89
C THR A 298 9.56 -8.16 -34.49
N SER A 299 8.52 -8.87 -34.91
CA SER A 299 8.64 -9.93 -35.86
C SER A 299 9.10 -9.33 -37.20
N PRO A 300 10.04 -9.94 -37.93
CA PRO A 300 10.60 -9.33 -39.13
C PRO A 300 9.49 -8.89 -40.08
N SER A 301 9.60 -7.65 -40.53
CA SER A 301 8.72 -7.12 -41.55
C SER A 301 8.69 -8.08 -42.76
N PRO A 302 7.52 -8.40 -43.32
CA PRO A 302 7.47 -9.24 -44.55
C PRO A 302 8.15 -8.59 -45.77
N ARG A 303 8.93 -7.55 -45.56
CA ARG A 303 9.65 -6.81 -46.60
C ARG A 303 11.18 -6.91 -46.52
N ASP A 304 11.72 -7.68 -45.58
CA ASP A 304 13.15 -7.95 -45.48
C ASP A 304 13.47 -9.37 -45.93
#